data_3508118fd5be08f935dded6d0ec264dc
#
_entry.id   3508118fd5be08f935dded6d0ec264dc
#
_cell.length_a   1.000
_cell.length_b   1.000
_cell.length_c   1.000
_cell.angle_alpha   90.00
_cell.angle_beta   90.00
_cell.angle_gamma   90.00
#
_symmetry.space_group_name_H-M   'P 1'
#
loop_
_entity.id
_entity.type
_entity.pdbx_description
1 polymer ?
#
loop_
_entity_poly.entity_id
_entity_poly.type
_entity_poly.pdbx_seq_one_letter_code
_entity_poly.pdbx_strand_id
1 'polypeptide(L)'
;ECLSKIKKYFINKKNLPPVAIIECVQAVSGIIIPSKKFIKEIFKILKENNVYIIVDEIWNGMGRTGNLFSFEKYNVKPDIVCLGKALSSTIPLSAVAAPKKLLKKWPPGIHTSTFQGNPIACALSKSTFDQIINKKLLKRVHKLELIFNKFSKDVSKYKYVGEVRVIGAQVGIEFLNNHGLPNKKPVNHLVKSLLLK
;
A
#
# COMPACT_ATOMS: atom_id res chain seq x y z
N GLU A 1 14.80 2.68 -16.11
CA GLU A 1 14.70 4.15 -16.16
C GLU A 1 14.50 4.77 -14.77
N CYS A 2 13.46 4.42 -13.98
CA CYS A 2 13.21 5.04 -12.66
C CYS A 2 14.37 4.86 -11.67
N LEU A 3 14.93 3.65 -11.56
CA LEU A 3 16.08 3.40 -10.68
C LEU A 3 17.32 4.19 -11.06
N SER A 4 17.59 4.38 -12.35
CA SER A 4 18.74 5.16 -12.80
C SER A 4 18.57 6.65 -12.47
N LYS A 5 17.36 7.19 -12.59
CA LYS A 5 17.04 8.57 -12.17
C LYS A 5 17.24 8.75 -10.66
N ILE A 6 16.75 7.82 -9.85
CA ILE A 6 16.92 7.85 -8.40
C ILE A 6 18.42 7.77 -8.04
N LYS A 7 19.16 6.81 -8.61
CA LYS A 7 20.60 6.69 -8.37
C LYS A 7 21.35 7.99 -8.71
N LYS A 8 21.05 8.59 -9.87
CA LYS A 8 21.65 9.87 -10.29
C LYS A 8 21.36 11.01 -9.32
N TYR A 9 20.12 11.06 -8.78
CA TYR A 9 19.74 12.05 -7.77
C TYR A 9 20.60 11.92 -6.50
N PHE A 10 20.85 10.69 -6.02
CA PHE A 10 21.63 10.44 -4.82
C PHE A 10 23.14 10.55 -5.00
N ILE A 11 23.68 10.48 -6.22
CA ILE A 11 25.10 10.70 -6.50
C ILE A 11 25.47 12.16 -6.24
N ASN A 12 24.61 13.12 -6.58
CA ASN A 12 24.88 14.55 -6.49
C ASN A 12 24.79 15.16 -5.07
N LYS A 13 24.57 14.41 -4.06
CA LYS A 13 24.63 14.59 -2.57
C LYS A 13 24.41 16.00 -1.96
N LYS A 14 24.10 17.03 -2.73
CA LYS A 14 24.00 18.42 -2.24
C LYS A 14 22.66 18.68 -1.59
N ASN A 15 21.97 18.16 -0.84
CA ASN A 15 20.65 18.33 -0.20
C ASN A 15 19.77 17.08 -0.32
N LEU A 16 20.24 15.96 0.20
CA LEU A 16 19.42 14.77 0.26
C LEU A 16 18.24 14.99 1.23
N PRO A 17 17.04 14.53 0.89
CA PRO A 17 15.91 14.59 1.80
C PRO A 17 16.21 13.75 3.04
N PRO A 18 15.84 14.20 4.25
CA PRO A 18 16.03 13.41 5.47
C PRO A 18 15.09 12.19 5.54
N VAL A 19 14.03 12.18 4.74
CA VAL A 19 12.97 11.17 4.77
C VAL A 19 12.38 10.93 3.38
N ALA A 20 11.99 9.70 3.11
CA ALA A 20 11.22 9.30 1.94
C ALA A 20 9.95 8.57 2.37
N ILE A 21 8.82 8.88 1.72
CA ILE A 21 7.55 8.19 1.90
C ILE A 21 7.28 7.31 0.66
N ILE A 22 6.90 6.05 0.88
CA ILE A 22 6.72 5.05 -0.19
C ILE A 22 5.47 4.21 0.08
N GLU A 23 4.63 4.02 -0.93
CA GLU A 23 3.70 2.89 -0.99
C GLU A 23 4.41 1.71 -1.68
N CYS A 24 4.51 0.55 -1.02
CA CYS A 24 5.08 -0.65 -1.63
C CYS A 24 4.18 -1.22 -2.75
N VAL A 25 2.89 -0.91 -2.71
CA VAL A 25 1.90 -1.09 -3.77
C VAL A 25 1.15 0.21 -3.90
N GLN A 26 1.14 0.85 -5.07
CA GLN A 26 0.45 2.11 -5.26
C GLN A 26 -1.05 1.85 -5.48
N ALA A 27 -1.83 1.97 -4.41
CA ALA A 27 -3.22 1.56 -4.42
C ALA A 27 -4.10 2.45 -5.32
N VAL A 28 -4.11 3.75 -5.08
CA VAL A 28 -4.98 4.71 -5.78
C VAL A 28 -4.61 4.87 -7.24
N SER A 29 -3.36 4.63 -7.59
CA SER A 29 -2.87 4.72 -8.97
C SER A 29 -3.25 3.51 -9.85
N GLY A 30 -4.14 2.63 -9.39
CA GLY A 30 -4.61 1.45 -10.13
C GLY A 30 -3.93 0.15 -9.72
N ILE A 31 -3.60 0.02 -8.45
CA ILE A 31 -2.94 -1.17 -7.87
C ILE A 31 -1.61 -1.47 -8.60
N ILE A 32 -0.75 -0.45 -8.72
CA ILE A 32 0.57 -0.65 -9.34
C ILE A 32 1.44 -1.46 -8.39
N ILE A 33 1.93 -2.60 -8.87
CA ILE A 33 2.74 -3.55 -8.13
C ILE A 33 4.19 -3.47 -8.63
N PRO A 34 5.08 -2.74 -7.93
CA PRO A 34 6.48 -2.64 -8.34
C PRO A 34 7.19 -3.99 -8.26
N SER A 35 8.22 -4.20 -9.09
CA SER A 35 9.03 -5.41 -9.01
C SER A 35 9.78 -5.49 -7.67
N LYS A 36 10.01 -6.72 -7.20
CA LYS A 36 10.76 -6.97 -5.96
C LYS A 36 12.16 -6.35 -6.00
N LYS A 37 12.81 -6.40 -7.16
CA LYS A 37 14.11 -5.78 -7.41
C LYS A 37 14.04 -4.26 -7.21
N PHE A 38 13.03 -3.61 -7.77
CA PHE A 38 12.85 -2.16 -7.68
C PHE A 38 12.71 -1.68 -6.23
N ILE A 39 11.81 -2.29 -5.46
CA ILE A 39 11.59 -1.93 -4.05
C ILE A 39 12.86 -2.18 -3.22
N LYS A 40 13.52 -3.33 -3.38
CA LYS A 40 14.76 -3.63 -2.66
C LYS A 40 15.87 -2.62 -2.96
N GLU A 41 16.06 -2.27 -4.23
CA GLU A 41 17.08 -1.30 -4.63
C GLU A 41 16.80 0.11 -4.08
N ILE A 42 15.54 0.57 -4.09
CA ILE A 42 15.18 1.86 -3.48
C ILE A 42 15.49 1.83 -1.98
N PHE A 43 15.06 0.82 -1.26
CA PHE A 43 15.33 0.71 0.18
C PHE A 43 16.83 0.69 0.48
N LYS A 44 17.61 -0.01 -0.35
CA LYS A 44 19.07 -0.05 -0.24
C LYS A 44 19.67 1.36 -0.42
N ILE A 45 19.32 2.05 -1.51
CA ILE A 45 19.82 3.41 -1.81
C ILE A 45 19.49 4.38 -0.67
N LEU A 46 18.24 4.36 -0.18
CA LEU A 46 17.80 5.25 0.89
C LEU A 46 18.59 4.99 2.19
N LYS A 47 18.76 3.72 2.58
CA LYS A 47 19.52 3.35 3.78
C LYS A 47 21.01 3.71 3.69
N GLU A 48 21.63 3.46 2.55
CA GLU A 48 23.03 3.82 2.29
C GLU A 48 23.28 5.34 2.37
N ASN A 49 22.23 6.14 2.17
CA ASN A 49 22.28 7.60 2.25
C ASN A 49 21.67 8.16 3.56
N ASN A 50 21.43 7.32 4.57
CA ASN A 50 20.86 7.71 5.86
C ASN A 50 19.50 8.42 5.77
N VAL A 51 18.69 8.09 4.77
CA VAL A 51 17.33 8.60 4.59
C VAL A 51 16.36 7.69 5.35
N TYR A 52 15.56 8.25 6.24
CA TYR A 52 14.49 7.51 6.91
C TYR A 52 13.42 7.09 5.92
N ILE A 53 12.94 5.85 6.06
CA ILE A 53 11.94 5.28 5.16
C ILE A 53 10.60 5.16 5.89
N ILE A 54 9.62 5.92 5.43
CA ILE A 54 8.22 5.78 5.84
C ILE A 54 7.50 4.93 4.80
N VAL A 55 6.86 3.86 5.23
CA VAL A 55 5.94 3.12 4.36
C VAL A 55 4.50 3.48 4.68
N ASP A 56 3.78 3.91 3.66
CA ASP A 56 2.34 4.14 3.75
C ASP A 56 1.60 2.81 3.57
N GLU A 57 1.08 2.30 4.66
CA GLU A 57 0.25 1.09 4.72
C GLU A 57 -1.23 1.39 4.98
N ILE A 58 -1.63 2.66 4.84
CA ILE A 58 -3.01 3.09 5.11
C ILE A 58 -4.02 2.32 4.24
N TRP A 59 -3.66 2.04 3.00
CA TRP A 59 -4.49 1.22 2.10
C TRP A 59 -4.10 -0.25 2.09
N ASN A 60 -2.82 -0.54 2.01
CA ASN A 60 -2.28 -1.88 1.72
C ASN A 60 -2.11 -2.76 2.94
N GLY A 61 -2.02 -2.17 4.12
CA GLY A 61 -1.83 -2.87 5.37
C GLY A 61 -3.03 -3.72 5.80
N MET A 62 -2.90 -4.30 6.95
CA MET A 62 -3.94 -5.11 7.60
C MET A 62 -4.40 -6.30 6.75
N GLY A 63 -3.45 -6.97 6.08
CA GLY A 63 -3.68 -8.22 5.37
C GLY A 63 -4.11 -8.09 3.91
N ARG A 64 -4.36 -6.90 3.38
CA ARG A 64 -4.91 -6.71 2.03
C ARG A 64 -4.06 -7.32 0.91
N THR A 65 -2.74 -7.32 1.05
CA THR A 65 -1.81 -7.87 0.06
C THR A 65 -1.48 -9.35 0.25
N GLY A 66 -2.13 -10.01 1.22
CA GLY A 66 -1.83 -11.39 1.61
C GLY A 66 -0.76 -11.51 2.71
N ASN A 67 -0.10 -10.42 3.06
CA ASN A 67 0.78 -10.27 4.23
C ASN A 67 0.16 -9.27 5.21
N LEU A 68 0.60 -9.24 6.47
CA LEU A 68 0.11 -8.25 7.44
C LEU A 68 0.35 -6.83 6.91
N PHE A 69 1.55 -6.58 6.39
CA PHE A 69 1.93 -5.35 5.72
C PHE A 69 2.52 -5.62 4.32
N SER A 70 2.31 -4.70 3.39
CA SER A 70 2.74 -4.88 1.99
C SER A 70 4.26 -4.97 1.84
N PHE A 71 5.03 -4.28 2.69
CA PHE A 71 6.49 -4.30 2.63
C PHE A 71 7.09 -5.68 2.96
N GLU A 72 6.38 -6.54 3.69
CA GLU A 72 6.83 -7.90 4.01
C GLU A 72 6.97 -8.76 2.74
N LYS A 73 6.11 -8.54 1.74
CA LYS A 73 6.19 -9.24 0.44
C LYS A 73 7.52 -9.01 -0.28
N TYR A 74 8.14 -7.87 -0.02
CA TYR A 74 9.41 -7.47 -0.61
C TYR A 74 10.63 -7.83 0.24
N ASN A 75 10.42 -8.32 1.48
CA ASN A 75 11.47 -8.57 2.48
C ASN A 75 12.32 -7.30 2.74
N VAL A 76 11.66 -6.17 2.92
CA VAL A 76 12.28 -4.90 3.30
C VAL A 76 11.77 -4.45 4.67
N LYS A 77 12.52 -3.58 5.35
CA LYS A 77 12.18 -3.09 6.68
C LYS A 77 12.20 -1.57 6.69
N PRO A 78 11.03 -0.90 6.80
CA PRO A 78 10.95 0.55 6.95
C PRO A 78 11.38 1.00 8.37
N ASP A 79 11.60 2.30 8.52
CA ASP A 79 11.84 2.94 9.82
C ASP A 79 10.51 3.35 10.48
N ILE A 80 9.52 3.74 9.68
CA ILE A 80 8.22 4.23 10.12
C ILE A 80 7.14 3.61 9.25
N VAL A 81 6.00 3.28 9.85
CA VAL A 81 4.82 2.75 9.16
C VAL A 81 3.60 3.59 9.49
N CYS A 82 2.90 4.07 8.47
CA CYS A 82 1.63 4.77 8.60
C CYS A 82 0.47 3.78 8.41
N LEU A 83 -0.47 3.77 9.35
CA LEU A 83 -1.62 2.86 9.40
C LEU A 83 -2.92 3.64 9.45
N GLY A 84 -3.97 3.08 8.87
CA GLY A 84 -5.31 3.69 8.89
C GLY A 84 -6.35 2.73 8.29
N LYS A 85 -7.47 3.27 7.85
CA LYS A 85 -8.56 2.51 7.19
C LYS A 85 -8.90 1.19 7.90
N ALA A 86 -8.41 0.06 7.38
CA ALA A 86 -8.64 -1.26 7.93
C ALA A 86 -7.97 -1.53 9.30
N LEU A 87 -7.22 -0.56 9.83
CA LEU A 87 -6.67 -0.63 11.18
C LEU A 87 -7.76 -0.80 12.23
N SER A 88 -8.90 -0.12 12.04
CA SER A 88 -10.11 -0.33 12.84
C SER A 88 -11.27 -0.63 11.90
N SER A 89 -12.03 -1.68 12.21
CA SER A 89 -13.08 -2.20 11.33
C SER A 89 -14.29 -1.26 11.18
N THR A 90 -14.55 -0.40 12.17
CA THR A 90 -15.81 0.35 12.25
C THR A 90 -15.60 1.82 12.61
N ILE A 91 -14.78 2.12 13.61
CA ILE A 91 -14.54 3.49 14.09
C ILE A 91 -13.22 4.00 13.49
N PRO A 92 -13.19 5.20 12.90
CA PRO A 92 -11.97 5.74 12.32
C PRO A 92 -10.81 5.78 13.32
N LEU A 93 -9.69 5.17 12.92
CA LEU A 93 -8.45 5.16 13.67
C LEU A 93 -7.28 5.20 12.71
N SER A 94 -6.27 5.98 13.05
CA SER A 94 -4.98 5.99 12.39
C SER A 94 -3.86 5.85 13.42
N ALA A 95 -2.71 5.36 12.97
CA ALA A 95 -1.54 5.20 13.82
C ALA A 95 -0.25 5.38 13.02
N VAL A 96 0.79 5.84 13.71
CA VAL A 96 2.15 5.84 13.22
C VAL A 96 2.98 4.91 14.11
N ALA A 97 3.54 3.87 13.54
CA ALA A 97 4.42 2.95 14.23
C ALA A 97 5.88 3.28 13.90
N ALA A 98 6.69 3.54 14.91
CA ALA A 98 8.11 3.85 14.75
C ALA A 98 8.93 3.39 15.97
N PRO A 99 10.26 3.23 15.85
CA PRO A 99 11.11 2.93 16.99
C PRO A 99 11.01 4.01 18.07
N LYS A 100 11.00 3.58 19.34
CA LYS A 100 10.90 4.48 20.51
C LYS A 100 11.91 5.64 20.46
N LYS A 101 13.11 5.42 19.95
CA LYS A 101 14.15 6.46 19.79
C LYS A 101 13.74 7.63 18.90
N LEU A 102 12.88 7.39 17.90
CA LEU A 102 12.34 8.43 17.03
C LEU A 102 11.17 9.16 17.71
N LEU A 103 10.23 8.40 18.29
CA LEU A 103 9.04 8.96 18.94
C LEU A 103 9.39 9.80 20.18
N LYS A 104 10.43 9.44 20.93
CA LYS A 104 10.91 10.23 22.08
C LYS A 104 11.38 11.65 21.75
N LYS A 105 11.67 11.94 20.47
CA LYS A 105 12.05 13.29 20.02
C LYS A 105 10.87 14.22 19.80
N TRP A 106 9.66 13.70 19.85
CA TRP A 106 8.45 14.51 19.73
C TRP A 106 8.18 15.25 21.04
N PRO A 107 8.12 16.59 21.03
CA PRO A 107 7.74 17.34 22.20
C PRO A 107 6.30 17.02 22.62
N PRO A 108 6.00 17.01 23.91
CA PRO A 108 4.62 16.88 24.40
C PRO A 108 3.71 17.93 23.76
N GLY A 109 2.51 17.50 23.35
CA GLY A 109 1.50 18.38 22.78
C GLY A 109 1.63 18.75 21.31
N ILE A 110 2.74 18.36 20.61
CA ILE A 110 2.93 18.72 19.20
C ILE A 110 1.96 18.00 18.25
N HIS A 111 1.47 16.84 18.67
CA HIS A 111 0.48 16.08 17.94
C HIS A 111 -0.66 15.73 18.87
N THR A 112 -1.76 16.46 18.76
CA THR A 112 -2.97 16.26 19.57
C THR A 112 -4.21 16.30 18.68
N SER A 113 -5.22 15.54 19.06
CA SER A 113 -6.56 15.56 18.48
C SER A 113 -7.57 15.14 19.55
N THR A 114 -8.72 15.78 19.58
CA THR A 114 -9.77 15.49 20.57
C THR A 114 -10.18 14.02 20.61
N PHE A 115 -10.18 13.35 19.48
CA PHE A 115 -10.60 11.95 19.36
C PHE A 115 -9.45 10.95 19.21
N GLN A 116 -8.20 11.40 19.36
CA GLN A 116 -7.06 10.47 19.22
C GLN A 116 -7.06 9.45 20.36
N GLY A 117 -6.64 8.21 20.02
CA GLY A 117 -6.55 7.13 21.00
C GLY A 117 -7.90 6.74 21.61
N ASN A 118 -9.01 6.95 20.90
CA ASN A 118 -10.33 6.53 21.36
C ASN A 118 -10.29 5.07 21.82
N PRO A 119 -10.64 4.75 23.08
CA PRO A 119 -10.48 3.41 23.65
C PRO A 119 -11.30 2.35 22.93
N ILE A 120 -12.48 2.69 22.41
CA ILE A 120 -13.32 1.76 21.65
C ILE A 120 -12.65 1.43 20.31
N ALA A 121 -12.15 2.46 19.59
CA ALA A 121 -11.44 2.25 18.35
C ALA A 121 -10.15 1.43 18.54
N CYS A 122 -9.42 1.66 19.63
CA CYS A 122 -8.24 0.87 19.99
C CYS A 122 -8.58 -0.59 20.31
N ALA A 123 -9.66 -0.85 21.03
CA ALA A 123 -10.12 -2.21 21.32
C ALA A 123 -10.54 -2.96 20.04
N LEU A 124 -11.26 -2.29 19.13
CA LEU A 124 -11.61 -2.84 17.81
C LEU A 124 -10.36 -3.12 16.95
N SER A 125 -9.40 -2.20 16.97
CA SER A 125 -8.13 -2.37 16.27
C SER A 125 -7.38 -3.60 16.80
N LYS A 126 -7.28 -3.75 18.12
CA LYS A 126 -6.67 -4.93 18.73
C LYS A 126 -7.36 -6.22 18.26
N SER A 127 -8.70 -6.27 18.30
CA SER A 127 -9.46 -7.43 17.82
C SER A 127 -9.18 -7.71 16.34
N THR A 128 -9.08 -6.67 15.50
CA THR A 128 -8.74 -6.81 14.08
C THR A 128 -7.34 -7.43 13.89
N PHE A 129 -6.34 -6.93 14.62
CA PHE A 129 -5.00 -7.52 14.60
C PHE A 129 -5.00 -8.99 15.03
N ASP A 130 -5.66 -9.30 16.15
CA ASP A 130 -5.72 -10.68 16.67
C ASP A 130 -6.31 -11.65 15.64
N GLN A 131 -7.36 -11.26 14.91
CA GLN A 131 -7.95 -12.06 13.86
C GLN A 131 -7.01 -12.26 12.66
N ILE A 132 -6.29 -11.23 12.24
CA ILE A 132 -5.35 -11.31 11.11
C ILE A 132 -4.14 -12.16 11.49
N ILE A 133 -3.55 -11.93 12.68
CA ILE A 133 -2.35 -12.63 13.17
C ILE A 133 -2.61 -14.13 13.34
N ASN A 134 -3.80 -14.53 13.79
CA ASN A 134 -4.20 -15.95 13.86
C ASN A 134 -4.22 -16.65 12.49
N LYS A 135 -3.81 -15.96 11.43
CA LYS A 135 -3.57 -16.47 10.06
C LYS A 135 -4.81 -16.97 9.33
N LYS A 136 -5.99 -16.99 9.95
CA LYS A 136 -7.21 -17.42 9.28
C LYS A 136 -7.61 -16.46 8.15
N LEU A 137 -7.51 -15.14 8.38
CA LEU A 137 -7.82 -14.14 7.37
C LEU A 137 -6.77 -14.09 6.25
N LEU A 138 -5.48 -14.16 6.55
CA LEU A 138 -4.44 -14.20 5.51
C LEU A 138 -4.59 -15.42 4.58
N LYS A 139 -4.92 -16.60 5.13
CA LYS A 139 -5.22 -17.78 4.30
C LYS A 139 -6.40 -17.55 3.37
N ARG A 140 -7.41 -16.80 3.84
CA ARG A 140 -8.59 -16.46 3.02
C ARG A 140 -8.22 -15.47 1.92
N VAL A 141 -7.36 -14.49 2.21
CA VAL A 141 -6.86 -13.55 1.22
C VAL A 141 -6.07 -14.27 0.12
N HIS A 142 -5.23 -15.25 0.45
CA HIS A 142 -4.53 -16.05 -0.55
C HIS A 142 -5.51 -16.87 -1.44
N LYS A 143 -6.59 -17.38 -0.88
CA LYS A 143 -7.64 -18.03 -1.69
C LYS A 143 -8.33 -17.05 -2.64
N LEU A 144 -8.63 -15.83 -2.16
CA LEU A 144 -9.17 -14.75 -3.02
C LEU A 144 -8.21 -14.39 -4.13
N GLU A 145 -6.91 -14.29 -3.85
CA GLU A 145 -5.88 -14.00 -4.86
C GLU A 145 -5.90 -15.04 -5.99
N LEU A 146 -6.08 -16.31 -5.68
CA LEU A 146 -6.23 -17.36 -6.70
C LEU A 146 -7.49 -17.17 -7.58
N ILE A 147 -8.62 -16.82 -6.96
CA ILE A 147 -9.87 -16.52 -7.68
C ILE A 147 -9.68 -15.30 -8.59
N PHE A 148 -9.07 -14.23 -8.07
CA PHE A 148 -8.82 -13.02 -8.82
C PHE A 148 -7.80 -13.22 -9.96
N ASN A 149 -6.81 -14.09 -9.77
CA ASN A 149 -5.88 -14.46 -10.85
C ASN A 149 -6.58 -15.25 -11.97
N LYS A 150 -7.60 -16.09 -11.65
CA LYS A 150 -8.42 -16.72 -12.67
C LYS A 150 -9.27 -15.68 -13.40
N PHE A 151 -9.97 -14.83 -12.66
CA PHE A 151 -10.75 -13.72 -13.20
C PHE A 151 -9.91 -12.80 -14.10
N SER A 152 -8.68 -12.46 -13.70
CA SER A 152 -7.80 -11.60 -14.48
C SER A 152 -7.48 -12.18 -15.86
N LYS A 153 -7.26 -13.50 -15.96
CA LYS A 153 -7.04 -14.20 -17.24
C LYS A 153 -8.26 -14.11 -18.17
N ASP A 154 -9.47 -14.15 -17.62
CA ASP A 154 -10.69 -14.04 -18.41
C ASP A 154 -10.93 -12.61 -18.87
N VAL A 155 -10.73 -11.63 -17.98
CA VAL A 155 -10.93 -10.21 -18.30
C VAL A 155 -9.86 -9.69 -19.27
N SER A 156 -8.62 -10.17 -19.19
CA SER A 156 -7.52 -9.78 -20.10
C SER A 156 -7.76 -10.15 -21.58
N LYS A 157 -8.76 -10.99 -21.85
CA LYS A 157 -9.13 -11.35 -23.26
C LYS A 157 -9.89 -10.23 -23.97
N TYR A 158 -10.44 -9.28 -23.25
CA TYR A 158 -11.23 -8.19 -23.86
C TYR A 158 -10.33 -7.13 -24.50
N LYS A 159 -10.65 -6.74 -25.72
CA LYS A 159 -9.86 -5.82 -26.57
C LYS A 159 -9.44 -4.52 -25.92
N TYR A 160 -10.28 -3.98 -25.04
CA TYR A 160 -10.04 -2.68 -24.38
C TYR A 160 -9.54 -2.79 -22.96
N VAL A 161 -9.15 -3.99 -22.56
CA VAL A 161 -8.50 -4.22 -21.27
C VAL A 161 -6.99 -4.27 -21.50
N GLY A 162 -6.27 -3.42 -20.78
CA GLY A 162 -4.82 -3.41 -20.73
C GLY A 162 -4.29 -4.37 -19.67
N GLU A 163 -3.47 -3.87 -18.78
CA GLU A 163 -2.93 -4.67 -17.70
C GLU A 163 -3.99 -4.97 -16.63
N VAL A 164 -4.07 -6.22 -16.20
CA VAL A 164 -4.85 -6.62 -15.02
C VAL A 164 -3.89 -7.06 -13.92
N ARG A 165 -3.87 -6.32 -12.84
CA ARG A 165 -2.97 -6.52 -11.71
C ARG A 165 -3.71 -7.13 -10.53
N VAL A 166 -3.15 -8.16 -9.92
CA VAL A 166 -3.73 -8.84 -8.75
C VAL A 166 -2.68 -8.95 -7.65
N ILE A 167 -3.06 -8.59 -6.43
CA ILE A 167 -2.24 -8.77 -5.24
C ILE A 167 -3.15 -8.96 -4.02
N GLY A 168 -3.13 -10.15 -3.43
CA GLY A 168 -4.00 -10.49 -2.32
C GLY A 168 -5.48 -10.27 -2.64
N ALA A 169 -6.15 -9.42 -1.87
CA ALA A 169 -7.57 -9.06 -2.06
C ALA A 169 -7.76 -7.78 -2.91
N GLN A 170 -6.82 -7.44 -3.77
CA GLN A 170 -6.87 -6.23 -4.60
C GLN A 170 -6.72 -6.58 -6.09
N VAL A 171 -7.52 -5.93 -6.92
CA VAL A 171 -7.48 -6.06 -8.39
C VAL A 171 -7.48 -4.67 -9.01
N GLY A 172 -6.53 -4.41 -9.89
CA GLY A 172 -6.51 -3.22 -10.74
C GLY A 172 -6.72 -3.62 -12.20
N ILE A 173 -7.66 -3.00 -12.88
CA ILE A 173 -7.95 -3.24 -14.30
C ILE A 173 -7.72 -1.92 -15.04
N GLU A 174 -6.83 -1.93 -16.00
CA GLU A 174 -6.58 -0.81 -16.89
C GLU A 174 -7.47 -0.90 -18.12
N PHE A 175 -8.15 0.19 -18.46
CA PHE A 175 -8.93 0.28 -19.68
C PHE A 175 -8.21 1.14 -20.71
N LEU A 176 -8.21 0.68 -21.96
CA LEU A 176 -7.54 1.32 -23.09
C LEU A 176 -8.52 1.85 -24.12
N ASN A 177 -8.09 2.85 -24.87
CA ASN A 177 -8.77 3.29 -26.08
C ASN A 177 -8.30 2.49 -27.33
N ASN A 178 -8.82 2.84 -28.50
CA ASN A 178 -8.45 2.20 -29.78
C ASN A 178 -6.96 2.34 -30.15
N HIS A 179 -6.24 3.27 -29.52
CA HIS A 179 -4.82 3.53 -29.72
C HIS A 179 -3.93 2.89 -28.65
N GLY A 180 -4.50 2.05 -27.76
CA GLY A 180 -3.77 1.42 -26.66
C GLY A 180 -3.40 2.35 -25.50
N LEU A 181 -4.02 3.55 -25.42
CA LEU A 181 -3.78 4.50 -24.34
C LEU A 181 -4.84 4.41 -23.24
N PRO A 182 -4.50 4.74 -21.96
CA PRO A 182 -5.45 4.71 -20.85
C PRO A 182 -6.71 5.53 -21.12
N ASN A 183 -7.88 4.99 -20.78
CA ASN A 183 -9.18 5.59 -21.07
C ASN A 183 -10.11 5.56 -19.86
N LYS A 184 -10.52 6.76 -19.39
CA LYS A 184 -11.47 6.92 -18.27
C LYS A 184 -12.94 6.71 -18.64
N LYS A 185 -13.34 6.89 -19.92
CA LYS A 185 -14.75 6.84 -20.32
C LYS A 185 -15.44 5.52 -20.00
N PRO A 186 -14.87 4.34 -20.36
CA PRO A 186 -15.47 3.05 -20.02
C PRO A 186 -15.57 2.84 -18.50
N VAL A 187 -14.59 3.32 -17.73
CA VAL A 187 -14.57 3.18 -16.27
C VAL A 187 -15.77 3.90 -15.65
N ASN A 188 -16.01 5.16 -16.05
CA ASN A 188 -17.12 5.94 -15.53
C ASN A 188 -18.46 5.29 -15.86
N HIS A 189 -18.61 4.76 -17.06
CA HIS A 189 -19.83 4.06 -17.47
C HIS A 189 -20.03 2.76 -16.68
N LEU A 190 -18.99 1.96 -16.55
CA LEU A 190 -19.00 0.70 -15.79
C LEU A 190 -19.38 0.95 -14.32
N VAL A 191 -18.73 1.91 -13.66
CA VAL A 191 -19.02 2.26 -12.27
C VAL A 191 -20.48 2.68 -12.09
N LYS A 192 -20.99 3.56 -12.95
CA LYS A 192 -22.41 3.96 -12.92
C LYS A 192 -23.34 2.76 -13.09
N SER A 193 -23.06 1.89 -14.06
CA SER A 193 -23.89 0.70 -14.33
C SER A 193 -23.88 -0.30 -13.19
N LEU A 194 -22.78 -0.43 -12.45
CA LEU A 194 -22.67 -1.31 -11.30
C LEU A 194 -23.33 -0.74 -10.04
N LEU A 195 -23.37 0.58 -9.89
CA LEU A 195 -24.04 1.23 -8.75
C LEU A 195 -25.55 1.25 -8.88
N LEU A 196 -26.11 1.04 -10.09
CA LEU A 196 -27.54 1.02 -10.37
C LEU A 196 -28.14 -0.39 -10.34
N LYS A 197 -27.33 -1.41 -10.05
CA LYS A 197 -27.76 -2.81 -9.83
C LYS A 197 -27.71 -3.18 -8.35
#